data_f0e3d8ea064d7ad7ace247a3b5a76f1f
#
_entry.id   f0e3d8ea064d7ad7ace247a3b5a76f1f
#
_cell.length_a   1.000
_cell.length_b   1.000
_cell.length_c   1.000
_cell.angle_alpha   90.00
_cell.angle_beta   90.00
_cell.angle_gamma   90.00
#
_symmetry.space_group_name_H-M   'P 1'
#
loop_
_entity.id
_entity.type
_entity.pdbx_description
1 polymer ?
#
loop_
_entity_poly.entity_id
_entity_poly.type
_entity_poly.pdbx_seq_one_letter_code
_entity_poly.pdbx_strand_id
1 'polypeptide(L)'
;MRDKTEGWKQYQILIQSDSRLLYFGKAARNLYIQGYLADLYLRPSCHDCPSKKGRSGSDCTLGDFWGIRRYYPEMDDNRGVSLVLVNSFQGMNFFQDLDVSCKEATYEQGLQENPCMERSVPCPTFRKEFWCCFSEEGMMGVKKYVRKRKKSLWSRIWNRLHKMIKT
;
A
#
# COMPACT_ATOMS: atom_id res chain seq x y z
N MET A 1 11.52 8.15 8.21
CA MET A 1 11.47 8.78 6.87
C MET A 1 11.79 7.72 5.81
N ARG A 2 11.21 7.80 4.62
CA ARG A 2 11.62 6.97 3.47
C ARG A 2 12.76 7.64 2.75
N ASP A 3 13.87 6.95 2.62
CA ASP A 3 14.99 7.37 1.77
C ASP A 3 14.86 6.72 0.40
N LYS A 4 14.83 7.52 -0.65
CA LYS A 4 14.64 7.10 -2.04
C LYS A 4 15.91 7.25 -2.88
N THR A 5 17.09 7.36 -2.28
CA THR A 5 18.37 7.48 -3.00
C THR A 5 18.57 6.34 -4.00
N GLU A 6 18.15 5.11 -3.62
CA GLU A 6 18.12 3.94 -4.50
C GLU A 6 16.82 3.83 -5.34
N GLY A 7 16.01 4.89 -5.36
CA GLY A 7 14.73 4.97 -6.03
C GLY A 7 13.55 4.38 -5.27
N TRP A 8 12.35 4.57 -5.82
CA TRP A 8 11.08 4.13 -5.21
C TRP A 8 10.99 2.62 -5.01
N LYS A 9 11.47 1.84 -5.97
CA LYS A 9 11.38 0.36 -5.94
C LYS A 9 12.29 -0.28 -4.90
N GLN A 10 13.31 0.43 -4.41
CA GLN A 10 14.29 -0.06 -3.44
C GLN A 10 14.49 0.90 -2.26
N TYR A 11 13.44 1.66 -1.91
CA TYR A 11 13.54 2.65 -0.84
C TYR A 11 14.03 2.04 0.48
N GLN A 12 14.72 2.87 1.25
CA GLN A 12 15.24 2.53 2.56
C GLN A 12 14.41 3.22 3.64
N ILE A 13 14.47 2.68 4.85
CA ILE A 13 13.88 3.27 6.04
C ILE A 13 14.98 3.89 6.87
N LEU A 14 14.81 5.15 7.17
CA LEU A 14 15.63 5.90 8.10
C LEU A 14 14.78 6.25 9.32
N ILE A 15 15.24 5.86 10.51
CA ILE A 15 14.65 6.22 11.79
C ILE A 15 15.70 6.98 12.57
N GLN A 16 15.34 8.19 12.99
CA GLN A 16 16.22 9.09 13.71
C GLN A 16 15.47 9.66 14.92
N SER A 17 16.15 9.79 16.03
CA SER A 17 15.67 10.52 17.21
C SER A 17 16.70 11.58 17.54
N ASP A 18 16.27 12.82 17.66
CA ASP A 18 17.13 13.99 17.78
C ASP A 18 18.22 13.99 16.68
N SER A 19 19.47 13.95 17.05
CA SER A 19 20.59 13.85 16.10
C SER A 19 21.13 12.44 15.95
N ARG A 20 20.50 11.42 16.60
CA ARG A 20 20.99 10.03 16.59
C ARG A 20 20.27 9.19 15.56
N LEU A 21 21.01 8.58 14.65
CA LEU A 21 20.50 7.56 13.75
C LEU A 21 20.23 6.27 14.54
N LEU A 22 18.97 5.82 14.58
CA LEU A 22 18.53 4.61 15.27
C LEU A 22 18.46 3.41 14.33
N TYR A 23 18.09 3.63 13.07
CA TYR A 23 17.98 2.57 12.07
C TYR A 23 18.15 3.14 10.67
N PHE A 24 18.91 2.42 9.84
CA PHE A 24 18.99 2.64 8.40
C PHE A 24 19.07 1.30 7.68
N GLY A 25 18.22 1.07 6.67
CA GLY A 25 18.25 -0.18 5.92
C GLY A 25 17.09 -0.36 4.96
N LYS A 26 17.20 -1.38 4.09
CA LYS A 26 16.20 -1.68 3.05
C LYS A 26 14.83 -1.95 3.69
N ALA A 27 13.81 -1.27 3.22
CA ALA A 27 12.43 -1.43 3.70
C ALA A 27 11.95 -2.89 3.62
N ALA A 28 12.28 -3.59 2.54
CA ALA A 28 11.93 -5.00 2.36
C ALA A 28 12.50 -5.95 3.43
N ARG A 29 13.57 -5.55 4.14
CA ARG A 29 14.16 -6.31 5.25
C ARG A 29 13.67 -5.85 6.62
N ASN A 30 13.04 -4.69 6.69
CA ASN A 30 12.52 -4.16 7.95
C ASN A 30 11.27 -4.91 8.38
N LEU A 31 11.30 -5.47 9.59
CA LEU A 31 10.23 -6.33 10.09
C LEU A 31 8.91 -5.57 10.32
N TYR A 32 8.98 -4.30 10.75
CA TYR A 32 7.81 -3.45 10.89
C TYR A 32 7.12 -3.22 9.53
N ILE A 33 7.90 -2.87 8.49
CA ILE A 33 7.35 -2.68 7.14
C ILE A 33 6.77 -3.98 6.59
N GLN A 34 7.42 -5.12 6.82
CA GLN A 34 6.87 -6.42 6.41
C GLN A 34 5.53 -6.72 7.09
N GLY A 35 5.40 -6.41 8.38
CA GLY A 35 4.15 -6.58 9.11
C GLY A 35 3.05 -5.62 8.63
N TYR A 36 3.42 -4.37 8.31
CA TYR A 36 2.52 -3.40 7.69
C TYR A 36 1.99 -3.90 6.33
N LEU A 37 2.88 -4.32 5.44
CA LEU A 37 2.49 -4.86 4.12
C LEU A 37 1.74 -6.20 4.21
N ALA A 38 1.78 -6.86 5.35
CA ALA A 38 1.00 -8.07 5.64
C ALA A 38 -0.35 -7.77 6.31
N ASP A 39 -0.74 -6.51 6.42
CA ASP A 39 -2.00 -6.02 7.01
C ASP A 39 -2.17 -6.32 8.52
N LEU A 40 -1.07 -6.58 9.25
CA LEU A 40 -1.14 -7.01 10.64
C LEU A 40 -1.54 -5.87 11.59
N TYR A 41 -1.13 -4.62 11.27
CA TYR A 41 -1.32 -3.46 12.15
C TYR A 41 -2.54 -2.61 11.80
N LEU A 42 -3.30 -3.00 10.78
CA LEU A 42 -4.46 -2.22 10.36
C LEU A 42 -5.47 -2.09 11.51
N ARG A 43 -6.08 -0.92 11.62
CA ARG A 43 -7.17 -0.69 12.57
C ARG A 43 -8.39 -1.53 12.17
N PRO A 44 -9.27 -1.90 13.12
CA PRO A 44 -10.53 -2.57 12.80
C PRO A 44 -11.33 -1.85 11.70
N SER A 45 -11.40 -0.52 11.75
CA SER A 45 -12.07 0.32 10.74
C SER A 45 -11.47 0.21 9.33
N CYS A 46 -10.23 -0.24 9.18
CA CYS A 46 -9.65 -0.45 7.84
C CYS A 46 -10.24 -1.67 7.13
N HIS A 47 -10.80 -2.60 7.89
CA HIS A 47 -11.42 -3.82 7.36
C HIS A 47 -12.89 -3.61 6.95
N ASP A 48 -13.50 -2.52 7.41
CA ASP A 48 -14.84 -2.05 7.02
C ASP A 48 -14.81 -0.51 6.90
N CYS A 49 -14.06 -0.03 5.91
CA CYS A 49 -13.79 1.40 5.77
C CYS A 49 -14.96 2.12 5.10
N PRO A 50 -15.60 3.10 5.78
CA PRO A 50 -16.74 3.83 5.23
C PRO A 50 -16.37 4.76 4.06
N SER A 51 -15.09 5.12 3.93
CA SER A 51 -14.61 6.07 2.92
C SER A 51 -14.26 5.44 1.57
N LYS A 52 -14.59 4.16 1.35
CA LYS A 52 -14.37 3.49 0.06
C LYS A 52 -15.34 3.97 -1.01
N LYS A 53 -14.97 3.79 -2.29
CA LYS A 53 -15.80 4.18 -3.45
C LYS A 53 -16.13 5.67 -3.48
N GLY A 54 -15.15 6.54 -3.19
CA GLY A 54 -15.33 7.99 -3.20
C GLY A 54 -16.21 8.57 -2.09
N ARG A 55 -16.62 7.76 -1.10
CA ARG A 55 -17.52 8.20 -0.01
C ARG A 55 -16.81 8.97 1.11
N SER A 56 -15.55 9.34 0.94
CA SER A 56 -14.81 10.11 1.95
C SER A 56 -15.31 11.55 2.13
N GLY A 57 -16.04 12.08 1.12
CA GLY A 57 -16.44 13.49 1.08
C GLY A 57 -15.27 14.46 0.80
N SER A 58 -14.11 13.94 0.40
CA SER A 58 -12.93 14.76 0.04
C SER A 58 -13.03 15.28 -1.39
N ASP A 59 -12.53 16.48 -1.63
CA ASP A 59 -12.46 17.10 -2.96
C ASP A 59 -11.45 16.39 -3.86
N CYS A 60 -10.34 15.91 -3.27
CA CYS A 60 -9.33 15.10 -3.96
C CYS A 60 -8.96 13.88 -3.13
N THR A 61 -8.64 12.78 -3.81
CA THR A 61 -8.08 11.57 -3.21
C THR A 61 -6.72 11.29 -3.82
N LEU A 62 -5.70 11.12 -2.97
CA LEU A 62 -4.33 10.86 -3.38
C LEU A 62 -3.94 9.42 -3.07
N GLY A 63 -3.18 8.81 -3.97
CA GLY A 63 -2.60 7.48 -3.77
C GLY A 63 -1.35 7.28 -4.62
N ASP A 64 -0.64 6.18 -4.41
CA ASP A 64 0.42 5.77 -5.32
C ASP A 64 -0.23 5.17 -6.57
N PHE A 65 0.26 5.50 -7.77
CA PHE A 65 -0.23 4.88 -9.00
C PHE A 65 0.49 3.55 -9.24
N TRP A 66 0.06 2.50 -8.53
CA TRP A 66 0.54 1.16 -8.78
C TRP A 66 0.17 0.72 -10.21
N GLY A 67 1.14 0.16 -10.93
CA GLY A 67 0.93 -0.25 -12.33
C GLY A 67 1.13 0.85 -13.36
N ILE A 68 1.61 2.04 -12.98
CA ILE A 68 1.89 3.16 -13.90
C ILE A 68 2.65 2.74 -15.16
N ARG A 69 3.65 1.86 -15.02
CA ARG A 69 4.49 1.39 -16.12
C ARG A 69 3.70 0.70 -17.24
N ARG A 70 2.53 0.16 -16.95
CA ARG A 70 1.68 -0.52 -17.92
C ARG A 70 1.03 0.47 -18.89
N TYR A 71 0.69 1.66 -18.39
CA TYR A 71 -0.07 2.66 -19.14
C TYR A 71 0.78 3.84 -19.60
N TYR A 72 1.72 4.25 -18.75
CA TYR A 72 2.56 5.43 -18.96
C TYR A 72 4.01 5.11 -18.55
N PRO A 73 4.71 4.22 -19.30
CA PRO A 73 6.07 3.78 -18.96
C PRO A 73 7.07 4.94 -18.90
N GLU A 74 6.84 6.02 -19.65
CA GLU A 74 7.64 7.22 -19.68
C GLU A 74 7.58 8.05 -18.39
N MET A 75 6.53 7.85 -17.57
CA MET A 75 6.39 8.49 -16.26
C MET A 75 7.03 7.67 -15.13
N ASP A 76 7.42 6.42 -15.36
CA ASP A 76 8.05 5.55 -14.34
C ASP A 76 9.55 5.86 -14.18
N ASP A 77 9.86 7.01 -13.64
CA ASP A 77 11.23 7.48 -13.38
C ASP A 77 11.88 6.91 -12.10
N ASN A 78 11.25 5.91 -11.49
CA ASN A 78 11.64 5.32 -10.21
C ASN A 78 11.59 6.27 -8.99
N ARG A 79 10.92 7.41 -9.10
CA ARG A 79 10.63 8.31 -7.96
C ARG A 79 9.26 8.07 -7.36
N GLY A 80 8.40 7.39 -8.09
CA GLY A 80 7.01 7.14 -7.79
C GLY A 80 6.10 8.20 -8.39
N VAL A 81 4.95 7.76 -8.88
CA VAL A 81 3.91 8.60 -9.48
C VAL A 81 2.68 8.56 -8.60
N SER A 82 2.11 9.73 -8.33
CA SER A 82 0.87 9.86 -7.58
C SER A 82 -0.34 9.66 -8.50
N LEU A 83 -1.32 8.93 -8.02
CA LEU A 83 -2.67 8.90 -8.58
C LEU A 83 -3.51 9.96 -7.86
N VAL A 84 -4.15 10.84 -8.62
CA VAL A 84 -5.05 11.87 -8.09
C VAL A 84 -6.44 11.62 -8.65
N LEU A 85 -7.41 11.41 -7.77
CA LEU A 85 -8.82 11.43 -8.12
C LEU A 85 -9.39 12.78 -7.72
N VAL A 86 -9.95 13.49 -8.67
CA VAL A 86 -10.65 14.74 -8.42
C VAL A 86 -12.14 14.41 -8.26
N ASN A 87 -12.68 14.64 -7.07
CA ASN A 87 -14.02 14.17 -6.68
C ASN A 87 -15.09 15.27 -6.73
N SER A 88 -14.69 16.54 -6.80
CA SER A 88 -15.61 17.68 -6.81
C SER A 88 -15.13 18.81 -7.70
N PHE A 89 -16.01 19.77 -7.94
CA PHE A 89 -15.68 20.98 -8.68
C PHE A 89 -14.62 21.82 -7.95
N GLN A 90 -14.68 21.91 -6.64
CA GLN A 90 -13.65 22.59 -5.83
C GLN A 90 -12.30 21.90 -5.97
N GLY A 91 -12.29 20.58 -5.96
CA GLY A 91 -11.08 19.78 -6.22
C GLY A 91 -10.50 20.04 -7.61
N MET A 92 -11.34 20.19 -8.63
CA MET A 92 -10.90 20.52 -9.99
C MET A 92 -10.23 21.89 -10.04
N ASN A 93 -10.87 22.92 -9.47
CA ASN A 93 -10.32 24.27 -9.45
C ASN A 93 -8.98 24.27 -8.71
N PHE A 94 -8.91 23.62 -7.53
CA PHE A 94 -7.67 23.51 -6.78
C PHE A 94 -6.56 22.81 -7.58
N PHE A 95 -6.90 21.71 -8.28
CA PHE A 95 -5.91 20.94 -9.03
C PHE A 95 -5.37 21.69 -10.26
N GLN A 96 -6.23 22.49 -10.93
CA GLN A 96 -5.84 23.32 -12.09
C GLN A 96 -4.85 24.43 -11.73
N ASP A 97 -4.89 24.92 -10.50
CA ASP A 97 -3.99 25.97 -10.01
C ASP A 97 -2.60 25.44 -9.61
N LEU A 98 -2.39 24.11 -9.64
CA LEU A 98 -1.11 23.50 -9.27
C LEU A 98 -0.15 23.46 -10.46
N ASP A 99 1.08 23.90 -10.23
CA ASP A 99 2.20 23.71 -11.19
C ASP A 99 2.75 22.27 -11.07
N VAL A 100 2.07 21.34 -11.72
CA VAL A 100 2.42 19.91 -11.70
C VAL A 100 2.41 19.32 -13.11
N SER A 101 3.35 18.43 -13.39
CA SER A 101 3.31 17.61 -14.60
C SER A 101 2.37 16.44 -14.39
N CYS A 102 1.31 16.35 -15.19
CA CYS A 102 0.31 15.29 -15.07
C CYS A 102 -0.11 14.74 -16.44
N LYS A 103 -0.70 13.54 -16.41
CA LYS A 103 -1.43 12.93 -17.52
C LYS A 103 -2.76 12.42 -17.03
N GLU A 104 -3.78 12.58 -17.85
CA GLU A 104 -5.08 12.00 -17.58
C GLU A 104 -5.02 10.47 -17.65
N ALA A 105 -5.70 9.82 -16.74
CA ALA A 105 -5.87 8.37 -16.70
C ALA A 105 -7.33 8.03 -16.46
N THR A 106 -7.79 6.89 -16.97
CA THR A 106 -9.15 6.45 -16.66
C THR A 106 -9.23 5.91 -15.23
N TYR A 107 -10.42 5.92 -14.66
CA TYR A 107 -10.65 5.36 -13.32
C TYR A 107 -10.24 3.88 -13.24
N GLU A 108 -10.53 3.11 -14.29
CA GLU A 108 -10.18 1.68 -14.39
C GLU A 108 -8.66 1.46 -14.39
N GLN A 109 -7.92 2.31 -15.10
CA GLN A 109 -6.45 2.26 -15.09
C GLN A 109 -5.89 2.51 -13.69
N GLY A 110 -6.43 3.51 -12.99
CA GLY A 110 -6.06 3.81 -11.60
C GLY A 110 -6.44 2.71 -10.63
N LEU A 111 -7.58 2.05 -10.82
CA LEU A 111 -8.11 1.01 -9.94
C LEU A 111 -7.40 -0.34 -10.07
N GLN A 112 -6.89 -0.68 -11.25
CA GLN A 112 -6.45 -2.05 -11.58
C GLN A 112 -5.45 -2.64 -10.59
N GLU A 113 -4.46 -1.87 -10.16
CA GLU A 113 -3.49 -2.30 -9.14
C GLU A 113 -3.70 -1.62 -7.78
N ASN A 114 -4.80 -0.86 -7.65
CA ASN A 114 -5.23 -0.15 -6.44
C ASN A 114 -6.64 -0.58 -5.95
N PRO A 115 -6.92 -1.87 -5.79
CA PRO A 115 -8.27 -2.34 -5.43
C PRO A 115 -8.75 -1.80 -4.07
N CYS A 116 -7.83 -1.31 -3.24
CA CYS A 116 -8.15 -0.70 -1.96
C CYS A 116 -8.86 0.67 -2.08
N MET A 117 -8.93 1.26 -3.26
CA MET A 117 -9.76 2.44 -3.50
C MET A 117 -11.26 2.13 -3.33
N GLU A 118 -11.69 0.94 -3.74
CA GLU A 118 -13.09 0.50 -3.66
C GLU A 118 -13.38 -0.50 -2.55
N ARG A 119 -12.39 -1.34 -2.21
CA ARG A 119 -12.60 -2.48 -1.31
C ARG A 119 -11.76 -2.33 -0.06
N SER A 120 -12.38 -2.59 1.08
CA SER A 120 -11.65 -2.72 2.33
C SER A 120 -10.75 -3.96 2.32
N VAL A 121 -9.63 -3.88 3.02
CA VAL A 121 -8.71 -5.01 3.19
C VAL A 121 -9.39 -6.07 4.05
N PRO A 122 -9.45 -7.35 3.62
CA PRO A 122 -10.04 -8.42 4.43
C PRO A 122 -9.31 -8.57 5.77
N CYS A 123 -10.08 -8.71 6.84
CA CYS A 123 -9.50 -8.97 8.16
C CYS A 123 -8.80 -10.34 8.16
N PRO A 124 -7.51 -10.42 8.55
CA PRO A 124 -6.84 -11.71 8.67
C PRO A 124 -7.51 -12.59 9.73
N THR A 125 -7.79 -13.85 9.42
CA THR A 125 -8.44 -14.80 10.33
C THR A 125 -7.68 -15.02 11.63
N PHE A 126 -6.37 -14.84 11.61
CA PHE A 126 -5.46 -14.99 12.75
C PHE A 126 -5.14 -13.65 13.44
N ARG A 127 -5.95 -12.59 13.22
CA ARG A 127 -5.67 -11.25 13.79
C ARG A 127 -5.66 -11.27 15.33
N LYS A 128 -6.57 -12.00 15.95
CA LYS A 128 -6.66 -12.08 17.41
C LYS A 128 -5.41 -12.73 17.99
N GLU A 129 -5.02 -13.86 17.45
CA GLU A 129 -3.81 -14.59 17.87
C GLU A 129 -2.54 -13.78 17.61
N PHE A 130 -2.52 -13.01 16.52
CA PHE A 130 -1.42 -12.10 16.24
C PHE A 130 -1.23 -11.08 17.38
N TRP A 131 -2.32 -10.42 17.80
CA TRP A 131 -2.22 -9.40 18.84
C TRP A 131 -1.87 -9.97 20.20
N CYS A 132 -2.34 -11.18 20.56
CA CYS A 132 -1.89 -11.87 21.76
C CYS A 132 -0.37 -12.14 21.71
N CYS A 133 0.11 -12.73 20.63
CA CYS A 133 1.53 -13.00 20.44
C CYS A 133 2.38 -11.72 20.40
N PHE A 134 1.87 -10.65 19.81
CA PHE A 134 2.55 -9.36 19.78
C PHE A 134 2.68 -8.74 21.18
N SER A 135 1.66 -8.90 22.04
CA SER A 135 1.71 -8.43 23.42
C SER A 135 2.76 -9.16 24.25
N GLU A 136 3.01 -10.44 23.97
CA GLU A 136 3.97 -11.29 24.68
C GLU A 136 5.39 -11.17 24.12
N GLU A 137 5.54 -11.25 22.80
CA GLU A 137 6.83 -11.40 22.09
C GLU A 137 7.27 -10.11 21.36
N GLY A 138 6.41 -9.09 21.32
CA GLY A 138 6.69 -7.85 20.59
C GLY A 138 6.98 -8.08 19.11
N MET A 139 8.02 -7.42 18.60
CA MET A 139 8.41 -7.53 17.19
C MET A 139 8.87 -8.92 16.76
N MET A 140 9.27 -9.79 17.69
CA MET A 140 9.62 -11.17 17.35
C MET A 140 8.40 -11.97 16.91
N GLY A 141 7.23 -11.75 17.52
CA GLY A 141 5.95 -12.33 17.11
C GLY A 141 5.54 -11.95 15.68
N VAL A 142 5.87 -10.73 15.23
CA VAL A 142 5.56 -10.26 13.86
C VAL A 142 6.14 -11.18 12.79
N LYS A 143 7.38 -11.66 12.96
CA LYS A 143 8.07 -12.51 11.97
C LYS A 143 7.29 -13.80 11.67
N LYS A 144 6.69 -14.41 12.69
CA LYS A 144 5.85 -15.62 12.57
C LYS A 144 4.64 -15.37 11.67
N TYR A 145 3.93 -14.26 11.89
CA TYR A 145 2.69 -13.94 11.17
C TYR A 145 2.94 -13.38 9.77
N VAL A 146 4.02 -12.63 9.54
CA VAL A 146 4.46 -12.24 8.20
C VAL A 146 4.66 -13.47 7.31
N ARG A 147 5.32 -14.50 7.82
CA ARG A 147 5.50 -15.78 7.10
C ARG A 147 4.18 -16.49 6.83
N LYS A 148 3.27 -16.50 7.80
CA LYS A 148 1.92 -17.09 7.68
C LYS A 148 1.11 -16.38 6.58
N ARG A 149 1.14 -15.05 6.54
CA ARG A 149 0.46 -14.25 5.50
C ARG A 149 1.01 -14.52 4.11
N LYS A 150 2.32 -14.56 3.95
CA LYS A 150 2.97 -14.89 2.66
C LYS A 150 2.52 -16.27 2.14
N LYS A 151 2.52 -17.28 2.99
CA LYS A 151 2.05 -18.63 2.60
C LYS A 151 0.59 -18.63 2.14
N SER A 152 -0.29 -17.90 2.84
CA SER A 152 -1.71 -17.78 2.46
C SER A 152 -1.90 -17.09 1.11
N LEU A 153 -1.12 -16.08 0.76
CA LEU A 153 -1.15 -15.42 -0.54
C LEU A 153 -0.68 -16.38 -1.66
N TRP A 154 0.42 -17.09 -1.45
CA TRP A 154 0.93 -18.08 -2.40
C TRP A 154 -0.06 -19.21 -2.64
N SER A 155 -0.73 -19.72 -1.61
CA SER A 155 -1.75 -20.76 -1.78
C SER A 155 -2.94 -20.28 -2.61
N ARG A 156 -3.36 -19.01 -2.46
CA ARG A 156 -4.43 -18.42 -3.28
C ARG A 156 -4.03 -18.25 -4.74
N ILE A 157 -2.79 -17.82 -5.01
CA ILE A 157 -2.24 -17.70 -6.37
C ILE A 157 -2.15 -19.08 -7.00
N TRP A 158 -1.62 -20.08 -6.28
CA TRP A 158 -1.50 -21.46 -6.74
C TRP A 158 -2.86 -22.06 -7.09
N ASN A 159 -3.86 -21.87 -6.22
CA ASN A 159 -5.22 -22.37 -6.46
C ASN A 159 -5.90 -21.69 -7.67
N ARG A 160 -5.60 -20.42 -7.93
CA ARG A 160 -6.09 -19.72 -9.14
C ARG A 160 -5.44 -20.28 -10.40
N LEU A 161 -4.12 -20.46 -10.40
CA LEU A 161 -3.39 -21.03 -11.54
C LEU A 161 -3.86 -22.48 -11.84
N HIS A 162 -4.06 -23.31 -10.82
CA HIS A 162 -4.56 -24.67 -10.99
C HIS A 162 -6.00 -24.74 -11.53
N LYS A 163 -6.84 -23.76 -11.21
CA LYS A 163 -8.18 -23.67 -11.83
C LYS A 163 -8.13 -23.25 -13.30
N MET A 164 -7.16 -22.44 -13.69
CA MET A 164 -7.00 -22.00 -15.10
C MET A 164 -6.37 -23.10 -15.99
N ILE A 165 -5.64 -24.05 -15.42
CA ILE A 165 -5.02 -25.16 -16.16
C ILE A 165 -6.02 -26.34 -16.37
N LYS A 166 -7.11 -26.38 -15.60
CA LYS A 166 -8.13 -27.43 -15.66
C LYS A 166 -9.37 -27.07 -16.50
N THR A 167 -9.36 -25.86 -17.08
CA THR A 167 -10.32 -25.41 -18.11
C THR A 167 -9.62 -25.31 -19.45
#